data_81fe90ac97e325927a1947c52dd4b219
#
_entry.id   81fe90ac97e325927a1947c52dd4b219
#
_cell.length_a   1.000
_cell.length_b   1.000
_cell.length_c   1.000
_cell.angle_alpha   90.00
_cell.angle_beta   90.00
_cell.angle_gamma   90.00
#
_symmetry.space_group_name_H-M   'P 1'
#
loop_
_entity.id
_entity.type
_entity.pdbx_description
1 polymer ?
#
loop_
_entity_poly.entity_id
_entity_poly.type
_entity_poly.pdbx_seq_one_letter_code
_entity_poly.pdbx_strand_id
1 'polypeptide(L)'
;NSWYDLNVYEYSPSYTVATSNGNTGFGLNESGDILLSGYGFNNSGGSTKLNHPVSISANAGKMAVTDRFNNRVLIWNSIPTSNTAPDLVLGQANFTTHNSGTGLNNMDFPGQVIVTPDGKVLVADSDNNRVLVWTSFPTSSGQAADYAIPTTNYVNFGDSWPWGVWSDGTKVIVTATVAKAVLFWNSFPGPNDAPDVVLTSSQVGTPRSITSDGNYVMLGDENANGPCIGQNGTRSTHIWTSWPTSSRDPDACIDNWLASAIYDSKIYGIAAGGETMYFYDDLYTTTQDLQANVKLANPGEGHRWAGGDDGGATIVDGKLFVAEYNGNRISVFDTIPTTPAEKPDWALLANEPTDYPLLDEFIIQNPIIDSNGSMLFVSSDFDRSLSIWKQLPGSSGAKPDIVMRRFDQAPWDMVVEGKEVYLAGGN
;
A
#
# COMPACT_ATOMS: atom_id res chain seq x y z
N ASN A 1 12.45 14.46 3.73
CA ASN A 1 12.47 14.20 2.30
C ASN A 1 11.30 13.28 1.99
N SER A 2 10.28 13.78 1.32
CA SER A 2 9.23 12.90 0.84
C SER A 2 9.78 12.11 -0.35
N TRP A 3 9.45 10.85 -0.46
CA TRP A 3 9.86 9.96 -1.55
C TRP A 3 9.29 10.38 -2.91
N TYR A 4 8.47 11.44 -2.95
CA TYR A 4 7.64 11.84 -4.09
C TYR A 4 8.00 13.20 -4.67
N ASP A 5 8.92 13.91 -4.06
CA ASP A 5 9.26 15.26 -4.49
C ASP A 5 10.62 15.26 -5.20
N LEU A 6 10.63 15.66 -6.45
CA LEU A 6 11.85 15.90 -7.21
C LEU A 6 12.33 17.32 -6.99
N ASN A 7 13.50 17.47 -6.38
CA ASN A 7 14.16 18.76 -6.22
C ASN A 7 15.16 19.00 -7.37
N VAL A 8 15.03 20.11 -8.04
CA VAL A 8 15.98 20.57 -9.05
C VAL A 8 16.81 21.69 -8.47
N TYR A 9 18.12 21.55 -8.55
CA TYR A 9 19.08 22.56 -8.07
C TYR A 9 19.68 23.28 -9.27
N GLU A 10 19.64 24.61 -9.26
CA GLU A 10 20.36 25.41 -10.25
C GLU A 10 21.85 25.47 -9.92
N TYR A 11 22.67 25.05 -10.88
CA TYR A 11 24.11 25.25 -10.77
C TYR A 11 24.49 26.68 -11.15
N SER A 12 24.90 27.46 -10.17
CA SER A 12 25.46 28.80 -10.41
C SER A 12 26.97 28.76 -10.36
N PRO A 13 27.68 28.98 -11.49
CA PRO A 13 29.12 28.97 -11.51
C PRO A 13 29.79 30.11 -10.71
N SER A 14 29.02 31.09 -10.26
CA SER A 14 29.50 32.16 -9.37
C SER A 14 29.40 31.78 -7.88
N TYR A 15 28.81 30.66 -7.55
CA TYR A 15 28.66 30.21 -6.17
C TYR A 15 29.94 29.50 -5.71
N THR A 16 30.67 30.14 -4.81
CA THR A 16 31.90 29.56 -4.25
C THR A 16 31.56 28.90 -2.93
N VAL A 17 31.43 27.60 -2.92
CA VAL A 17 31.29 26.81 -1.69
C VAL A 17 32.68 26.50 -1.18
N ALA A 18 33.03 27.02 -0.02
CA ALA A 18 34.19 26.60 0.73
C ALA A 18 33.91 25.21 1.34
N THR A 19 34.10 24.14 0.59
CA THR A 19 34.02 22.80 1.12
C THR A 19 35.38 22.17 1.22
N SER A 20 35.62 21.47 2.31
CA SER A 20 36.83 20.66 2.53
C SER A 20 37.02 19.54 1.49
N ASN A 21 36.01 19.29 0.64
CA ASN A 21 35.94 18.17 -0.28
C ASN A 21 36.15 18.57 -1.74
N GLY A 22 36.42 19.84 -2.04
CA GLY A 22 36.60 20.31 -3.42
C GLY A 22 35.32 20.30 -4.26
N ASN A 23 34.16 20.09 -3.68
CA ASN A 23 32.87 20.16 -4.36
C ASN A 23 32.50 21.63 -4.56
N THR A 24 32.26 22.01 -5.79
CA THR A 24 31.88 23.38 -6.15
C THR A 24 30.48 23.36 -6.79
N GLY A 25 29.62 24.23 -6.36
CA GLY A 25 28.35 24.42 -7.02
C GLY A 25 27.11 24.39 -6.11
N PHE A 26 27.17 23.65 -4.96
CA PHE A 26 26.03 23.54 -4.04
C PHE A 26 26.48 23.82 -2.61
N GLY A 27 25.66 24.57 -1.84
CA GLY A 27 25.84 24.81 -0.42
C GLY A 27 25.46 23.59 0.43
N LEU A 28 26.05 23.50 1.64
CA LEU A 28 25.61 22.51 2.62
C LEU A 28 24.21 22.89 3.13
N ASN A 29 23.27 21.95 3.11
CA ASN A 29 21.86 22.17 3.49
C ASN A 29 21.11 23.17 2.62
N GLU A 30 21.55 23.37 1.39
CA GLU A 30 20.82 24.18 0.43
C GLU A 30 19.50 23.51 0.07
N SER A 31 18.40 24.29 0.06
CA SER A 31 17.11 23.81 -0.45
C SER A 31 17.13 23.82 -1.98
N GLY A 32 16.40 22.91 -2.61
CA GLY A 32 16.23 22.94 -4.06
C GLY A 32 15.58 24.25 -4.51
N ASP A 33 16.07 24.80 -5.63
CA ASP A 33 15.55 26.05 -6.19
C ASP A 33 14.15 25.86 -6.80
N ILE A 34 13.94 24.68 -7.40
CA ILE A 34 12.72 24.33 -8.11
C ILE A 34 12.23 22.98 -7.62
N LEU A 35 10.95 22.89 -7.25
CA LEU A 35 10.26 21.65 -6.93
C LEU A 35 9.41 21.20 -8.11
N LEU A 36 9.69 20.04 -8.65
CA LEU A 36 8.89 19.38 -9.65
C LEU A 36 8.07 18.27 -9.00
N SER A 37 6.94 18.62 -8.43
CA SER A 37 5.90 17.68 -8.01
C SER A 37 4.55 18.21 -8.48
N GLY A 38 3.57 17.32 -8.63
CA GLY A 38 2.24 17.70 -9.12
C GLY A 38 1.53 18.67 -8.19
N TYR A 39 1.79 18.56 -6.89
CA TYR A 39 1.03 19.29 -5.87
C TYR A 39 1.89 20.22 -5.00
N GLY A 40 3.20 20.15 -5.11
CA GLY A 40 4.13 20.90 -4.25
C GLY A 40 4.59 20.08 -3.04
N PHE A 41 5.48 20.71 -2.24
CA PHE A 41 6.03 20.06 -1.05
C PHE A 41 4.94 19.72 -0.04
N ASN A 42 5.04 18.50 0.52
CA ASN A 42 4.12 18.01 1.52
C ASN A 42 2.65 18.20 1.12
N ASN A 43 2.31 17.86 -0.09
CA ASN A 43 0.95 17.98 -0.61
C ASN A 43 0.53 16.72 -1.36
N SER A 44 -0.41 15.98 -0.80
CA SER A 44 -0.95 14.73 -1.33
C SER A 44 -2.02 14.90 -2.43
N GLY A 45 -2.31 16.13 -2.87
CA GLY A 45 -3.38 16.42 -3.83
C GLY A 45 -4.79 16.48 -3.22
N GLY A 46 -4.92 16.39 -1.90
CA GLY A 46 -6.19 16.58 -1.20
C GLY A 46 -6.97 15.30 -0.90
N SER A 47 -8.26 15.43 -0.62
CA SER A 47 -9.12 14.33 -0.17
C SER A 47 -9.51 13.34 -1.27
N THR A 48 -9.38 13.73 -2.53
CA THR A 48 -9.84 12.92 -3.69
C THR A 48 -8.71 12.21 -4.41
N LYS A 49 -7.51 12.21 -3.86
CA LYS A 49 -6.34 11.55 -4.46
C LYS A 49 -5.83 10.44 -3.55
N LEU A 50 -5.50 9.32 -4.15
CA LEU A 50 -4.84 8.18 -3.51
C LEU A 50 -3.46 7.99 -4.15
N ASN A 51 -2.53 7.51 -3.35
CA ASN A 51 -1.20 7.14 -3.80
C ASN A 51 -0.83 5.76 -3.24
N HIS A 52 -1.01 4.72 -4.05
CA HIS A 52 -0.81 3.32 -3.69
C HIS A 52 -1.65 2.88 -2.48
N PRO A 53 -2.97 2.79 -2.62
CA PRO A 53 -3.82 2.26 -1.56
C PRO A 53 -3.56 0.75 -1.40
N VAL A 54 -3.09 0.34 -0.21
CA VAL A 54 -2.68 -1.06 0.06
C VAL A 54 -3.70 -1.85 0.86
N SER A 55 -4.63 -1.20 1.54
CA SER A 55 -5.59 -1.87 2.39
C SER A 55 -6.90 -1.10 2.46
N ILE A 56 -7.96 -1.85 2.55
CA ILE A 56 -9.31 -1.36 2.76
C ILE A 56 -10.02 -2.24 3.77
N SER A 57 -10.72 -1.63 4.71
CA SER A 57 -11.53 -2.32 5.70
C SER A 57 -12.86 -1.63 5.86
N ALA A 58 -13.93 -2.41 5.87
CA ALA A 58 -15.28 -1.91 6.07
C ALA A 58 -16.00 -2.75 7.14
N ASN A 59 -16.46 -2.09 8.20
CA ASN A 59 -17.21 -2.72 9.29
C ASN A 59 -18.00 -1.68 10.08
N ALA A 60 -18.98 -2.11 10.84
CA ALA A 60 -19.82 -1.24 11.67
C ALA A 60 -20.42 -0.04 10.91
N GLY A 61 -20.70 -0.19 9.61
CA GLY A 61 -21.17 0.88 8.73
C GLY A 61 -20.13 1.93 8.40
N LYS A 62 -18.86 1.67 8.66
CA LYS A 62 -17.71 2.57 8.47
C LYS A 62 -16.73 1.95 7.48
N MET A 63 -15.92 2.79 6.82
CA MET A 63 -14.85 2.33 5.92
C MET A 63 -13.55 3.11 6.15
N ALA A 64 -12.43 2.41 6.05
CA ALA A 64 -11.09 2.96 6.14
C ALA A 64 -10.23 2.44 4.99
N VAL A 65 -9.36 3.28 4.43
CA VAL A 65 -8.43 2.95 3.35
C VAL A 65 -7.05 3.47 3.70
N THR A 66 -6.05 2.60 3.67
CA THR A 66 -4.66 3.02 3.79
C THR A 66 -4.17 3.60 2.48
N ASP A 67 -3.81 4.86 2.51
CA ASP A 67 -3.19 5.61 1.42
C ASP A 67 -1.68 5.73 1.71
N ARG A 68 -0.98 4.60 1.41
CA ARG A 68 0.35 4.25 1.93
C ARG A 68 1.40 5.32 1.69
N PHE A 69 1.57 5.72 0.44
CA PHE A 69 2.61 6.69 0.08
C PHE A 69 2.27 8.13 0.46
N ASN A 70 1.05 8.38 0.88
CA ASN A 70 0.66 9.65 1.49
C ASN A 70 0.70 9.60 3.03
N ASN A 71 1.24 8.54 3.63
CA ASN A 71 1.41 8.39 5.07
C ASN A 71 0.12 8.67 5.85
N ARG A 72 -1.02 8.13 5.36
CA ARG A 72 -2.34 8.43 5.93
C ARG A 72 -3.34 7.29 5.78
N VAL A 73 -4.40 7.36 6.54
CA VAL A 73 -5.62 6.57 6.37
C VAL A 73 -6.79 7.51 6.10
N LEU A 74 -7.54 7.22 5.04
CA LEU A 74 -8.77 7.92 4.69
C LEU A 74 -9.96 7.19 5.30
N ILE A 75 -10.91 7.94 5.87
CA ILE A 75 -12.05 7.42 6.63
C ILE A 75 -13.37 7.91 6.02
N TRP A 76 -14.31 7.00 5.86
CA TRP A 76 -15.71 7.31 5.56
C TRP A 76 -16.59 6.90 6.75
N ASN A 77 -17.41 7.85 7.24
CA ASN A 77 -18.34 7.65 8.34
C ASN A 77 -19.57 6.79 7.97
N SER A 78 -19.72 6.51 6.70
CA SER A 78 -20.72 5.58 6.17
C SER A 78 -20.13 4.87 4.95
N ILE A 79 -20.62 3.64 4.67
CA ILE A 79 -20.18 2.93 3.47
C ILE A 79 -20.60 3.73 2.23
N PRO A 80 -19.66 4.09 1.36
CA PRO A 80 -19.98 4.84 0.16
C PRO A 80 -20.92 4.07 -0.79
N THR A 81 -21.87 4.78 -1.36
CA THR A 81 -22.79 4.26 -2.40
C THR A 81 -22.58 4.94 -3.76
N SER A 82 -21.67 5.89 -3.82
CA SER A 82 -21.23 6.63 -5.01
C SER A 82 -19.86 7.21 -4.77
N ASN A 83 -19.25 7.82 -5.80
CA ASN A 83 -17.97 8.50 -5.67
C ASN A 83 -18.07 9.70 -4.71
N THR A 84 -17.74 9.47 -3.47
CA THR A 84 -17.75 10.46 -2.38
C THR A 84 -16.36 10.59 -1.76
N ALA A 85 -15.96 11.82 -1.47
CA ALA A 85 -14.74 12.09 -0.73
C ALA A 85 -14.80 11.49 0.69
N PRO A 86 -13.66 11.10 1.28
CA PRO A 86 -13.60 10.70 2.68
C PRO A 86 -13.98 11.85 3.62
N ASP A 87 -14.54 11.49 4.77
CA ASP A 87 -14.95 12.44 5.80
C ASP A 87 -13.77 12.91 6.65
N LEU A 88 -12.81 12.01 6.92
CA LEU A 88 -11.69 12.24 7.84
C LEU A 88 -10.40 11.67 7.28
N VAL A 89 -9.28 12.19 7.78
CA VAL A 89 -7.93 11.66 7.55
C VAL A 89 -7.22 11.43 8.89
N LEU A 90 -6.54 10.29 9.00
CA LEU A 90 -5.66 9.95 10.12
C LEU A 90 -4.21 9.90 9.63
N GLY A 91 -3.26 10.15 10.53
CA GLY A 91 -1.83 10.20 10.20
C GLY A 91 -1.36 11.55 9.66
N GLN A 92 -2.29 12.43 9.31
CA GLN A 92 -2.02 13.77 8.78
C GLN A 92 -2.95 14.80 9.44
N ALA A 93 -2.48 16.04 9.55
CA ALA A 93 -3.27 17.11 10.13
C ALA A 93 -4.49 17.49 9.27
N ASN A 94 -4.41 17.30 7.96
CA ASN A 94 -5.45 17.59 6.98
C ASN A 94 -5.26 16.71 5.72
N PHE A 95 -6.18 16.82 4.77
CA PHE A 95 -6.17 16.00 3.54
C PHE A 95 -5.05 16.34 2.56
N THR A 96 -4.36 17.45 2.69
CA THR A 96 -3.34 17.84 1.70
C THR A 96 -1.92 17.46 2.12
N THR A 97 -1.65 17.29 3.41
CA THR A 97 -0.32 16.93 3.91
C THR A 97 -0.04 15.43 3.74
N HIS A 98 1.24 15.06 3.64
CA HIS A 98 1.69 13.66 3.55
C HIS A 98 3.05 13.37 4.23
N ASN A 99 3.55 14.26 5.07
CA ASN A 99 4.80 14.02 5.80
C ASN A 99 4.71 12.78 6.68
N SER A 100 5.75 11.98 6.67
CA SER A 100 5.92 10.94 7.69
C SER A 100 6.21 11.52 9.07
N GLY A 101 6.00 10.72 10.11
CA GLY A 101 6.30 11.13 11.46
C GLY A 101 6.02 10.04 12.50
N THR A 102 6.57 10.24 13.72
CA THR A 102 6.52 9.25 14.82
C THR A 102 5.49 9.56 15.91
N GLY A 103 4.79 10.70 15.84
CA GLY A 103 3.71 11.05 16.78
C GLY A 103 2.52 10.11 16.69
N LEU A 104 1.66 10.06 17.70
CA LEU A 104 0.44 9.25 17.67
C LEU A 104 -0.59 9.75 16.63
N ASN A 105 -0.40 10.94 16.11
CA ASN A 105 -1.19 11.54 15.02
C ASN A 105 -0.45 11.55 13.68
N ASN A 106 0.67 10.83 13.56
CA ASN A 106 1.44 10.68 12.34
C ASN A 106 1.65 9.20 12.02
N MET A 107 1.98 8.92 10.78
CA MET A 107 2.33 7.59 10.28
C MET A 107 3.57 7.68 9.39
N ASP A 108 4.22 6.55 9.21
CA ASP A 108 5.30 6.37 8.24
C ASP A 108 5.10 5.06 7.50
N PHE A 109 4.77 5.16 6.21
CA PHE A 109 4.57 4.04 5.29
C PHE A 109 3.60 2.97 5.81
N PRO A 110 2.35 3.34 6.17
CA PRO A 110 1.40 2.43 6.81
C PRO A 110 1.01 1.25 5.92
N GLY A 111 0.84 0.09 6.55
CA GLY A 111 0.37 -1.16 5.94
C GLY A 111 -1.15 -1.34 6.05
N GLN A 112 -1.59 -2.49 6.59
CA GLN A 112 -3.02 -2.75 6.73
C GLN A 112 -3.69 -1.85 7.76
N VAL A 113 -4.96 -1.52 7.48
CA VAL A 113 -5.92 -0.93 8.40
C VAL A 113 -7.06 -1.92 8.66
N ILE A 114 -7.57 -1.96 9.88
CA ILE A 114 -8.77 -2.70 10.24
C ILE A 114 -9.75 -1.81 11.02
N VAL A 115 -11.01 -1.86 10.61
CA VAL A 115 -12.16 -1.37 11.40
C VAL A 115 -12.82 -2.59 12.03
N THR A 116 -12.89 -2.62 13.34
CA THR A 116 -13.49 -3.75 14.07
C THR A 116 -15.02 -3.64 14.14
N PRO A 117 -15.74 -4.76 14.41
CA PRO A 117 -17.19 -4.74 14.57
C PRO A 117 -17.70 -3.79 15.66
N ASP A 118 -16.89 -3.53 16.69
CA ASP A 118 -17.21 -2.60 17.78
C ASP A 118 -16.65 -1.18 17.56
N GLY A 119 -16.14 -0.90 16.35
CA GLY A 119 -15.76 0.44 15.92
C GLY A 119 -14.37 0.91 16.33
N LYS A 120 -13.48 0.02 16.77
CA LYS A 120 -12.07 0.36 16.95
C LYS A 120 -11.36 0.44 15.58
N VAL A 121 -10.25 1.16 15.52
CA VAL A 121 -9.39 1.22 14.34
C VAL A 121 -7.96 0.87 14.74
N LEU A 122 -7.35 -0.03 13.98
CA LEU A 122 -5.94 -0.38 14.12
C LEU A 122 -5.24 -0.17 12.79
N VAL A 123 -4.02 0.37 12.83
CA VAL A 123 -3.19 0.62 11.64
C VAL A 123 -1.78 0.08 11.88
N ALA A 124 -1.30 -0.78 10.99
CA ALA A 124 0.09 -1.17 10.96
C ALA A 124 0.93 0.01 10.44
N ASP A 125 1.68 0.65 11.31
CA ASP A 125 2.54 1.80 11.02
C ASP A 125 3.97 1.31 10.81
N SER A 126 4.24 0.84 9.55
CA SER A 126 5.32 -0.08 9.23
C SER A 126 6.70 0.46 9.58
N ASP A 127 7.07 1.64 9.05
CA ASP A 127 8.40 2.20 9.23
C ASP A 127 8.62 2.73 10.67
N ASN A 128 7.54 2.92 11.42
CA ASN A 128 7.58 3.23 12.85
C ASN A 128 7.56 1.98 13.75
N ASN A 129 7.53 0.77 13.19
CA ASN A 129 7.59 -0.48 13.95
C ASN A 129 6.51 -0.63 15.02
N ARG A 130 5.28 -0.21 14.72
CA ARG A 130 4.18 -0.19 15.71
C ARG A 130 2.83 -0.41 15.05
N VAL A 131 1.83 -0.70 15.88
CA VAL A 131 0.43 -0.62 15.50
C VAL A 131 -0.20 0.55 16.24
N LEU A 132 -0.79 1.49 15.52
CA LEU A 132 -1.58 2.58 16.09
C LEU A 132 -3.00 2.08 16.39
N VAL A 133 -3.54 2.46 17.56
CA VAL A 133 -4.85 1.99 18.04
C VAL A 133 -5.72 3.16 18.45
N TRP A 134 -6.92 3.22 17.85
CA TRP A 134 -8.04 4.04 18.30
C TRP A 134 -9.09 3.10 18.90
N THR A 135 -9.37 3.26 20.19
CA THR A 135 -10.31 2.39 20.95
C THR A 135 -11.77 2.71 20.67
N SER A 136 -12.02 3.78 19.97
CA SER A 136 -13.31 4.16 19.40
C SER A 136 -13.11 4.75 18.01
N PHE A 137 -14.14 4.70 17.18
CA PHE A 137 -14.03 5.19 15.81
C PHE A 137 -13.69 6.69 15.81
N PRO A 138 -12.67 7.12 15.06
CA PRO A 138 -12.22 8.51 15.01
C PRO A 138 -13.34 9.47 14.57
N THR A 139 -13.34 10.66 15.13
CA THR A 139 -14.40 11.67 14.88
C THR A 139 -13.87 12.98 14.27
N SER A 140 -12.55 13.11 14.13
CA SER A 140 -11.92 14.31 13.56
C SER A 140 -10.65 13.96 12.76
N SER A 141 -10.37 14.75 11.74
CA SER A 141 -9.10 14.65 11.03
C SER A 141 -7.92 14.98 11.93
N GLY A 142 -6.81 14.26 11.74
CA GLY A 142 -5.61 14.39 12.55
C GLY A 142 -5.73 13.89 13.99
N GLN A 143 -6.84 13.21 14.32
CA GLN A 143 -7.03 12.64 15.66
C GLN A 143 -5.89 11.67 15.97
N ALA A 144 -5.19 11.91 17.08
CA ALA A 144 -4.16 11.01 17.55
C ALA A 144 -4.74 9.65 17.93
N ALA A 145 -3.97 8.60 17.73
CA ALA A 145 -4.27 7.29 18.30
C ALA A 145 -4.28 7.37 19.83
N ASP A 146 -5.09 6.55 20.46
CA ASP A 146 -5.12 6.47 21.93
C ASP A 146 -3.79 5.95 22.49
N TYR A 147 -3.19 5.00 21.76
CA TYR A 147 -1.86 4.46 22.04
C TYR A 147 -1.27 3.75 20.81
N ALA A 148 -0.03 3.32 20.95
CA ALA A 148 0.64 2.45 20.00
C ALA A 148 1.10 1.15 20.68
N ILE A 149 1.09 0.03 19.95
CA ILE A 149 1.68 -1.25 20.35
C ILE A 149 3.03 -1.35 19.64
N PRO A 150 4.17 -1.26 20.37
CA PRO A 150 5.50 -1.37 19.77
C PRO A 150 5.81 -2.83 19.46
N THR A 151 5.89 -3.18 18.19
CA THR A 151 6.04 -4.59 17.76
C THR A 151 7.45 -5.14 17.93
N THR A 152 8.48 -4.29 17.94
CA THR A 152 9.88 -4.68 18.17
C THR A 152 10.13 -5.29 19.55
N ASN A 153 9.31 -4.96 20.54
CA ASN A 153 9.47 -5.47 21.91
C ASN A 153 9.25 -7.00 22.00
N TYR A 154 8.63 -7.60 21.00
CA TYR A 154 8.16 -8.99 21.03
C TYR A 154 8.91 -9.90 20.06
N VAL A 155 9.88 -9.36 19.32
CA VAL A 155 10.69 -10.09 18.35
C VAL A 155 12.17 -9.86 18.61
N ASN A 156 13.00 -10.85 18.25
CA ASN A 156 14.44 -10.80 18.53
C ASN A 156 15.26 -9.96 17.52
N PHE A 157 14.61 -9.11 16.76
CA PHE A 157 15.24 -8.24 15.76
C PHE A 157 14.95 -6.77 16.13
N GLY A 158 15.90 -5.91 15.93
CA GLY A 158 15.73 -4.47 16.21
C GLY A 158 14.70 -3.75 15.31
N ASP A 159 14.18 -4.45 14.30
CA ASP A 159 13.16 -4.00 13.36
C ASP A 159 12.12 -5.11 13.18
N SER A 160 10.85 -4.78 13.22
CA SER A 160 9.75 -5.72 13.00
C SER A 160 9.00 -5.45 11.69
N TRP A 161 8.90 -4.17 11.31
CA TRP A 161 8.20 -3.68 10.13
C TRP A 161 6.82 -4.32 9.95
N PRO A 162 5.85 -4.03 10.84
CA PRO A 162 4.53 -4.64 10.77
C PRO A 162 3.83 -4.21 9.48
N TRP A 163 3.39 -5.19 8.69
CA TRP A 163 2.63 -4.92 7.47
C TRP A 163 1.15 -5.17 7.68
N GLY A 164 0.83 -6.33 8.21
CA GLY A 164 -0.54 -6.80 8.40
C GLY A 164 -1.04 -6.59 9.82
N VAL A 165 -2.29 -6.21 9.95
CA VAL A 165 -3.02 -6.20 11.21
C VAL A 165 -4.46 -6.70 10.99
N TRP A 166 -4.94 -7.55 11.89
CA TRP A 166 -6.32 -8.01 11.92
C TRP A 166 -6.86 -7.98 13.35
N SER A 167 -8.16 -7.71 13.49
CA SER A 167 -8.86 -7.80 14.78
C SER A 167 -10.37 -7.97 14.57
N ASP A 168 -11.00 -8.74 15.45
CA ASP A 168 -12.46 -8.83 15.59
C ASP A 168 -13.01 -7.91 16.71
N GLY A 169 -12.15 -7.07 17.28
CA GLY A 169 -12.46 -6.24 18.44
C GLY A 169 -12.09 -6.89 19.78
N THR A 170 -11.81 -8.19 19.80
CA THR A 170 -11.34 -8.95 20.97
C THR A 170 -9.96 -9.50 20.75
N LYS A 171 -9.74 -10.25 19.69
CA LYS A 171 -8.45 -10.82 19.30
C LYS A 171 -7.69 -9.88 18.35
N VAL A 172 -6.38 -9.95 18.38
CA VAL A 172 -5.52 -9.18 17.46
C VAL A 172 -4.44 -10.08 16.88
N ILE A 173 -4.15 -9.89 15.60
CA ILE A 173 -3.01 -10.48 14.92
C ILE A 173 -2.20 -9.36 14.28
N VAL A 174 -0.87 -9.45 14.36
CA VAL A 174 0.04 -8.53 13.68
C VAL A 174 1.17 -9.31 13.01
N THR A 175 1.47 -9.03 11.77
CA THR A 175 2.65 -9.57 11.10
C THR A 175 3.88 -8.73 11.40
N ALA A 176 4.95 -9.37 11.84
CA ALA A 176 6.27 -8.76 12.02
C ALA A 176 7.16 -9.22 10.87
N THR A 177 7.11 -8.50 9.75
CA THR A 177 7.64 -8.90 8.45
C THR A 177 9.14 -9.19 8.47
N VAL A 178 9.94 -8.26 8.98
CA VAL A 178 11.41 -8.42 9.06
C VAL A 178 11.80 -9.53 10.03
N ALA A 179 11.04 -9.66 11.11
CA ALA A 179 11.26 -10.70 12.13
C ALA A 179 10.75 -12.09 11.70
N LYS A 180 10.06 -12.21 10.56
CA LYS A 180 9.46 -13.46 10.06
C LYS A 180 8.55 -14.12 11.09
N ALA A 181 7.76 -13.31 11.78
CA ALA A 181 6.90 -13.74 12.86
C ALA A 181 5.49 -13.19 12.74
N VAL A 182 4.55 -13.86 13.39
CA VAL A 182 3.17 -13.39 13.53
C VAL A 182 2.82 -13.34 15.00
N LEU A 183 2.34 -12.21 15.46
CA LEU A 183 2.02 -11.93 16.87
C LEU A 183 0.51 -12.10 17.07
N PHE A 184 0.12 -12.87 18.08
CA PHE A 184 -1.28 -13.15 18.40
C PHE A 184 -1.62 -12.73 19.83
N TRP A 185 -2.72 -12.00 19.98
CA TRP A 185 -3.34 -11.69 21.27
C TRP A 185 -4.74 -12.29 21.33
N ASN A 186 -5.04 -13.05 22.37
CA ASN A 186 -6.35 -13.67 22.60
C ASN A 186 -7.38 -12.69 23.18
N SER A 187 -6.89 -11.58 23.70
CA SER A 187 -7.68 -10.44 24.16
C SER A 187 -7.12 -9.14 23.58
N PHE A 188 -7.98 -8.14 23.43
CA PHE A 188 -7.56 -6.86 22.84
C PHE A 188 -6.45 -6.21 23.69
N PRO A 189 -5.24 -6.00 23.13
CA PRO A 189 -4.09 -5.59 23.92
C PRO A 189 -4.11 -4.11 24.26
N GLY A 190 -3.61 -3.78 25.46
CA GLY A 190 -3.16 -2.45 25.80
C GLY A 190 -1.74 -2.18 25.26
N PRO A 191 -1.18 -0.98 25.52
CA PRO A 191 0.07 -0.52 24.88
C PRO A 191 1.31 -1.33 25.29
N ASN A 192 1.26 -2.09 26.39
CA ASN A 192 2.39 -2.86 26.92
C ASN A 192 2.08 -4.36 27.06
N ASP A 193 0.95 -4.82 26.56
CA ASP A 193 0.56 -6.21 26.68
C ASP A 193 1.33 -7.05 25.66
N ALA A 194 2.06 -8.05 26.13
CA ALA A 194 2.76 -8.98 25.30
C ALA A 194 1.78 -9.89 24.52
N PRO A 195 2.13 -10.33 23.31
CA PRO A 195 1.33 -11.31 22.60
C PRO A 195 1.31 -12.64 23.37
N ASP A 196 0.15 -13.33 23.34
CA ASP A 196 0.02 -14.67 23.90
C ASP A 196 0.84 -15.68 23.12
N VAL A 197 0.97 -15.45 21.80
CA VAL A 197 1.78 -16.31 20.91
C VAL A 197 2.62 -15.43 19.98
N VAL A 198 3.92 -15.72 19.94
CA VAL A 198 4.82 -15.30 18.86
C VAL A 198 5.03 -16.52 17.98
N LEU A 199 4.29 -16.56 16.87
CA LEU A 199 4.37 -17.67 15.93
C LEU A 199 5.54 -17.46 15.00
N THR A 200 6.44 -18.44 14.96
CA THR A 200 7.51 -18.57 13.99
C THR A 200 7.42 -19.94 13.33
N SER A 201 7.66 -20.01 12.05
CA SER A 201 7.70 -21.25 11.27
C SER A 201 8.80 -21.14 10.23
N SER A 202 9.48 -22.25 9.96
CA SER A 202 10.47 -22.30 8.88
C SER A 202 9.86 -22.11 7.49
N GLN A 203 8.54 -22.22 7.37
CA GLN A 203 7.79 -21.99 6.13
C GLN A 203 7.50 -20.51 5.89
N VAL A 204 7.46 -19.68 6.94
CA VAL A 204 7.20 -18.23 6.86
C VAL A 204 8.49 -17.49 6.52
N GLY A 205 8.46 -16.72 5.46
CA GLY A 205 9.63 -15.97 4.97
C GLY A 205 9.51 -14.46 5.11
N THR A 206 8.50 -13.89 4.50
CA THR A 206 8.23 -12.44 4.54
C THR A 206 6.72 -12.23 4.74
N PRO A 207 6.23 -12.40 5.98
CA PRO A 207 4.80 -12.30 6.28
C PRO A 207 4.30 -10.87 6.01
N ARG A 208 3.25 -10.76 5.22
CA ARG A 208 2.64 -9.49 4.78
C ARG A 208 1.19 -9.40 5.24
N SER A 209 0.24 -9.56 4.32
CA SER A 209 -1.19 -9.45 4.60
C SER A 209 -1.69 -10.54 5.54
N ILE A 210 -2.62 -10.18 6.42
CA ILE A 210 -3.22 -11.11 7.38
C ILE A 210 -4.74 -10.93 7.42
N THR A 211 -5.47 -12.03 7.49
CA THR A 211 -6.91 -12.03 7.72
C THR A 211 -7.34 -13.23 8.57
N SER A 212 -8.48 -13.12 9.22
CA SER A 212 -9.05 -14.17 10.06
C SER A 212 -10.58 -14.00 10.18
N ASP A 213 -11.27 -15.06 10.56
CA ASP A 213 -12.65 -15.03 11.05
C ASP A 213 -12.73 -15.18 12.58
N GLY A 214 -11.58 -15.09 13.27
CA GLY A 214 -11.46 -15.32 14.71
C GLY A 214 -11.03 -16.73 15.08
N ASN A 215 -11.03 -17.66 14.12
CA ASN A 215 -10.57 -19.04 14.28
C ASN A 215 -9.61 -19.45 13.14
N TYR A 216 -10.06 -19.30 11.92
CA TYR A 216 -9.29 -19.56 10.70
C TYR A 216 -8.37 -18.37 10.41
N VAL A 217 -7.10 -18.60 10.09
CA VAL A 217 -6.10 -17.55 9.87
C VAL A 217 -5.44 -17.75 8.51
N MET A 218 -5.36 -16.70 7.72
CA MET A 218 -4.64 -16.68 6.45
C MET A 218 -3.57 -15.59 6.46
N LEU A 219 -2.36 -15.97 6.05
CA LEU A 219 -1.18 -15.11 5.98
C LEU A 219 -0.64 -15.09 4.56
N GLY A 220 -0.64 -13.94 3.92
CA GLY A 220 0.09 -13.74 2.67
C GLY A 220 1.59 -13.57 2.94
N ASP A 221 2.41 -14.32 2.20
CA ASP A 221 3.85 -14.38 2.38
C ASP A 221 4.56 -14.24 1.01
N GLU A 222 5.42 -13.23 0.91
CA GLU A 222 6.14 -12.92 -0.32
C GLU A 222 7.30 -13.88 -0.60
N ASN A 223 8.01 -14.29 0.45
CA ASN A 223 9.21 -15.14 0.37
C ASN A 223 9.05 -16.41 1.21
N ALA A 224 7.90 -17.06 1.07
CA ALA A 224 7.59 -18.29 1.77
C ALA A 224 8.59 -19.41 1.48
N ASN A 225 8.68 -20.34 2.41
CA ASN A 225 9.36 -21.62 2.24
C ASN A 225 8.35 -22.75 2.49
N GLY A 226 8.52 -23.90 1.90
CA GLY A 226 7.69 -25.05 2.23
C GLY A 226 6.88 -25.62 1.05
N PRO A 227 5.82 -26.38 1.33
CA PRO A 227 5.20 -27.26 0.33
C PRO A 227 4.38 -26.52 -0.75
N CYS A 228 4.01 -25.27 -0.53
CA CYS A 228 3.23 -24.49 -1.49
C CYS A 228 4.07 -23.48 -2.29
N ILE A 229 5.34 -23.73 -2.41
CA ILE A 229 6.19 -23.02 -3.38
C ILE A 229 6.09 -23.78 -4.70
N GLY A 230 5.50 -23.12 -5.70
CA GLY A 230 5.26 -23.77 -6.98
C GLY A 230 5.50 -22.86 -8.18
N GLN A 231 4.50 -22.69 -9.00
CA GLN A 231 4.59 -21.94 -10.26
C GLN A 231 4.70 -20.42 -10.06
N ASN A 232 4.30 -19.91 -8.90
CA ASN A 232 4.34 -18.49 -8.57
C ASN A 232 5.59 -18.07 -7.76
N GLY A 233 6.67 -18.85 -7.87
CA GLY A 233 7.93 -18.58 -7.18
C GLY A 233 7.85 -18.84 -5.68
N THR A 234 8.30 -17.90 -4.86
CA THR A 234 8.30 -18.00 -3.40
C THR A 234 7.05 -17.40 -2.73
N ARG A 235 6.04 -16.98 -3.50
CA ARG A 235 4.81 -16.39 -2.98
C ARG A 235 3.84 -17.47 -2.55
N SER A 236 3.31 -17.35 -1.34
CA SER A 236 2.34 -18.31 -0.79
C SER A 236 1.35 -17.64 0.14
N THR A 237 0.19 -18.25 0.31
CA THR A 237 -0.74 -17.91 1.40
C THR A 237 -0.76 -19.09 2.37
N HIS A 238 -0.26 -18.88 3.57
CA HIS A 238 -0.28 -19.85 4.65
C HIS A 238 -1.61 -19.83 5.39
N ILE A 239 -2.08 -21.00 5.79
CA ILE A 239 -3.39 -21.19 6.40
C ILE A 239 -3.27 -22.00 7.69
N TRP A 240 -3.81 -21.46 8.77
CA TRP A 240 -4.10 -22.18 9.99
C TRP A 240 -5.61 -22.36 10.13
N THR A 241 -6.08 -23.60 10.12
CA THR A 241 -7.51 -23.93 10.17
C THR A 241 -8.12 -23.75 11.55
N SER A 242 -7.31 -23.40 12.53
CA SER A 242 -7.72 -23.02 13.87
C SER A 242 -6.77 -21.99 14.45
N TRP A 243 -7.27 -21.15 15.34
CA TRP A 243 -6.49 -20.13 16.02
C TRP A 243 -5.22 -20.72 16.67
N PRO A 244 -4.02 -20.23 16.32
CA PRO A 244 -2.78 -20.71 16.88
C PRO A 244 -2.68 -20.43 18.40
N THR A 245 -2.39 -21.46 19.18
CA THR A 245 -2.13 -21.36 20.63
C THR A 245 -0.66 -21.55 20.97
N SER A 246 0.17 -21.86 19.98
CA SER A 246 1.62 -21.99 20.06
C SER A 246 2.22 -21.83 18.66
N SER A 247 3.54 -21.64 18.62
CA SER A 247 4.28 -21.65 17.34
C SER A 247 4.14 -23.02 16.67
N ARG A 248 3.68 -23.04 15.42
CA ARG A 248 3.49 -24.25 14.61
C ARG A 248 3.48 -23.92 13.13
N ASP A 249 3.71 -24.90 12.29
CA ASP A 249 3.59 -24.77 10.86
C ASP A 249 2.10 -24.57 10.44
N PRO A 250 1.85 -23.96 9.26
CA PRO A 250 0.52 -23.88 8.71
C PRO A 250 -0.06 -25.27 8.40
N ASP A 251 -1.38 -25.42 8.51
CA ASP A 251 -2.11 -26.65 8.22
C ASP A 251 -2.31 -26.84 6.71
N ALA A 252 -2.41 -25.73 5.97
CA ALA A 252 -2.59 -25.69 4.53
C ALA A 252 -1.94 -24.45 3.94
N CYS A 253 -1.84 -24.41 2.62
CA CYS A 253 -1.34 -23.23 1.91
C CYS A 253 -1.84 -23.18 0.47
N ILE A 254 -1.83 -21.99 -0.13
CA ILE A 254 -2.14 -21.73 -1.53
C ILE A 254 -0.84 -21.29 -2.21
N ASP A 255 -0.54 -21.85 -3.40
CA ASP A 255 0.60 -21.42 -4.24
C ASP A 255 0.30 -20.07 -4.90
N ASN A 256 0.16 -19.06 -4.09
CA ASN A 256 0.12 -17.65 -4.45
C ASN A 256 0.00 -16.81 -3.16
N TRP A 257 0.57 -15.63 -3.16
CA TRP A 257 0.28 -14.66 -2.11
C TRP A 257 -1.02 -13.93 -2.46
N LEU A 258 -2.04 -14.12 -1.64
CA LEU A 258 -3.31 -13.42 -1.75
C LEU A 258 -3.41 -12.35 -0.67
N ALA A 259 -3.59 -11.10 -1.07
CA ALA A 259 -4.14 -10.08 -0.20
C ALA A 259 -5.64 -10.38 -0.03
N SER A 260 -5.94 -11.21 0.98
CA SER A 260 -7.20 -11.92 1.08
C SER A 260 -8.10 -11.39 2.20
N ALA A 261 -9.38 -11.68 2.07
CA ALA A 261 -10.36 -11.53 3.12
C ALA A 261 -11.28 -12.76 3.19
N ILE A 262 -11.90 -12.94 4.34
CA ILE A 262 -12.90 -13.97 4.59
C ILE A 262 -14.25 -13.28 4.72
N TYR A 263 -15.23 -13.73 3.96
CA TYR A 263 -16.59 -13.24 4.01
C TYR A 263 -17.57 -14.40 3.84
N ASP A 264 -18.54 -14.53 4.75
CA ASP A 264 -19.55 -15.59 4.74
C ASP A 264 -18.94 -16.99 4.52
N SER A 265 -17.88 -17.31 5.27
CA SER A 265 -17.12 -18.56 5.17
C SER A 265 -16.51 -18.85 3.79
N LYS A 266 -16.33 -17.83 2.96
CA LYS A 266 -15.68 -17.88 1.65
C LYS A 266 -14.40 -17.06 1.65
N ILE A 267 -13.46 -17.43 0.78
CA ILE A 267 -12.21 -16.71 0.60
C ILE A 267 -12.25 -15.94 -0.71
N TYR A 268 -11.79 -14.71 -0.68
CA TYR A 268 -11.47 -13.93 -1.86
C TYR A 268 -10.19 -13.13 -1.63
N GLY A 269 -9.44 -12.89 -2.69
CA GLY A 269 -8.19 -12.15 -2.58
C GLY A 269 -7.56 -11.83 -3.92
N ILE A 270 -6.81 -10.74 -3.94
CA ILE A 270 -6.03 -10.32 -5.09
C ILE A 270 -4.66 -10.99 -5.00
N ALA A 271 -4.21 -11.62 -6.09
CA ALA A 271 -2.86 -12.15 -6.17
C ALA A 271 -1.84 -11.00 -6.17
N ALA A 272 -0.95 -10.99 -5.19
CA ALA A 272 0.14 -10.03 -5.16
C ALA A 272 1.08 -10.21 -6.36
N GLY A 273 1.43 -9.11 -7.01
CA GLY A 273 2.19 -9.12 -8.27
C GLY A 273 1.41 -9.68 -9.46
N GLY A 274 0.15 -10.07 -9.26
CA GLY A 274 -0.78 -10.52 -10.28
C GLY A 274 -1.92 -9.52 -10.47
N GLU A 275 -2.59 -9.66 -11.59
CA GLU A 275 -3.73 -8.81 -11.98
C GLU A 275 -5.02 -9.65 -11.93
N THR A 276 -5.10 -10.60 -10.99
CA THR A 276 -6.21 -11.53 -10.89
C THR A 276 -6.73 -11.61 -9.46
N MET A 277 -8.04 -11.50 -9.30
CA MET A 277 -8.72 -11.77 -8.05
C MET A 277 -9.30 -13.18 -8.06
N TYR A 278 -9.12 -13.89 -6.97
CA TYR A 278 -9.56 -15.27 -6.77
C TYR A 278 -10.71 -15.31 -5.77
N PHE A 279 -11.71 -16.13 -6.07
CA PHE A 279 -12.85 -16.41 -5.20
C PHE A 279 -12.95 -17.91 -4.98
N TYR A 280 -13.07 -18.31 -3.72
CA TYR A 280 -13.27 -19.70 -3.30
C TYR A 280 -14.58 -19.78 -2.50
N ASP A 281 -15.47 -20.67 -2.88
CA ASP A 281 -16.78 -20.82 -2.24
C ASP A 281 -16.73 -21.43 -0.83
N ASP A 282 -15.59 -22.03 -0.48
CA ASP A 282 -15.36 -22.63 0.83
C ASP A 282 -14.03 -22.19 1.42
N LEU A 283 -13.87 -22.32 2.73
CA LEU A 283 -12.59 -22.14 3.40
C LEU A 283 -11.62 -23.24 2.95
N TYR A 284 -10.45 -22.81 2.54
CA TYR A 284 -9.39 -23.71 2.06
C TYR A 284 -8.77 -24.48 3.24
N THR A 285 -8.83 -25.81 3.21
CA THR A 285 -8.35 -26.68 4.31
C THR A 285 -7.31 -27.72 3.88
N THR A 286 -6.86 -27.68 2.63
CA THR A 286 -5.96 -28.66 2.04
C THR A 286 -4.83 -27.96 1.28
N THR A 287 -3.65 -28.61 1.25
CA THR A 287 -2.50 -28.19 0.42
C THR A 287 -2.62 -28.62 -1.05
N GLN A 288 -3.69 -29.31 -1.41
CA GLN A 288 -3.95 -29.62 -2.82
C GLN A 288 -4.38 -28.34 -3.53
N ASP A 289 -3.92 -28.16 -4.76
CA ASP A 289 -4.26 -26.99 -5.58
C ASP A 289 -5.76 -27.00 -5.95
N LEU A 290 -6.57 -26.46 -5.04
CA LEU A 290 -7.98 -26.21 -5.28
C LEU A 290 -8.09 -25.04 -6.24
N GLN A 291 -8.77 -25.24 -7.35
CA GLN A 291 -9.03 -24.15 -8.29
C GLN A 291 -10.06 -23.20 -7.70
N ALA A 292 -9.79 -21.89 -7.78
CA ALA A 292 -10.77 -20.88 -7.44
C ALA A 292 -12.04 -21.05 -8.29
N ASN A 293 -13.20 -20.85 -7.67
CA ASN A 293 -14.50 -20.92 -8.35
C ASN A 293 -14.61 -19.84 -9.42
N VAL A 294 -14.12 -18.63 -9.10
CA VAL A 294 -14.02 -17.52 -10.05
C VAL A 294 -12.59 -16.96 -10.01
N LYS A 295 -12.02 -16.76 -11.19
CA LYS A 295 -10.76 -16.03 -11.43
C LYS A 295 -11.12 -14.78 -12.21
N LEU A 296 -11.32 -13.67 -11.50
CA LEU A 296 -11.63 -12.40 -12.11
C LEU A 296 -10.32 -11.73 -12.54
N ALA A 297 -10.09 -11.71 -13.85
CA ALA A 297 -8.92 -11.04 -14.42
C ALA A 297 -9.08 -9.52 -14.33
N ASN A 298 -7.97 -8.82 -14.25
CA ASN A 298 -7.95 -7.37 -14.40
C ASN A 298 -8.69 -6.98 -15.70
N PRO A 299 -9.69 -6.09 -15.64
CA PRO A 299 -10.45 -5.67 -16.83
C PRO A 299 -9.62 -5.02 -17.94
N GLY A 300 -8.34 -4.72 -17.73
CA GLY A 300 -7.51 -3.96 -18.65
C GLY A 300 -7.85 -2.46 -18.64
N GLU A 301 -7.54 -1.76 -19.72
CA GLU A 301 -7.96 -0.38 -19.96
C GLU A 301 -7.70 0.60 -18.79
N GLY A 302 -6.61 0.40 -18.06
CA GLY A 302 -6.29 1.29 -16.95
C GLY A 302 -6.46 0.70 -15.56
N HIS A 303 -7.10 -0.43 -15.41
CA HIS A 303 -7.12 -1.11 -14.12
C HIS A 303 -5.74 -1.65 -13.75
N ARG A 304 -5.34 -1.42 -12.52
CA ARG A 304 -4.07 -1.86 -11.94
C ARG A 304 -4.32 -2.35 -10.51
N TRP A 305 -4.89 -3.55 -10.40
CA TRP A 305 -5.32 -4.10 -9.13
C TRP A 305 -4.17 -4.36 -8.17
N ALA A 306 -3.14 -4.98 -8.66
CA ALA A 306 -1.91 -5.14 -7.91
C ALA A 306 -0.72 -4.79 -8.81
N GLY A 307 0.40 -4.50 -8.25
CA GLY A 307 1.60 -4.16 -9.01
C GLY A 307 2.81 -4.23 -8.13
N GLY A 308 3.17 -5.43 -7.78
CA GLY A 308 4.35 -5.66 -6.97
C GLY A 308 4.01 -6.03 -5.53
N ASP A 309 3.35 -5.18 -4.76
CA ASP A 309 3.28 -5.47 -3.34
C ASP A 309 1.90 -5.71 -2.77
N ASP A 310 0.86 -4.99 -3.04
CA ASP A 310 -0.46 -5.32 -2.44
C ASP A 310 -1.58 -4.42 -2.94
N GLY A 311 -2.70 -4.98 -3.27
CA GLY A 311 -3.99 -4.33 -3.21
C GLY A 311 -4.75 -4.86 -2.00
N GLY A 312 -5.81 -4.18 -1.60
CA GLY A 312 -6.73 -4.65 -0.57
C GLY A 312 -8.12 -4.83 -1.14
N ALA A 313 -8.89 -5.72 -0.53
CA ALA A 313 -10.30 -5.87 -0.89
C ALA A 313 -11.15 -6.08 0.35
N THR A 314 -12.39 -5.60 0.31
CA THR A 314 -13.38 -5.85 1.36
C THR A 314 -14.77 -6.05 0.75
N ILE A 315 -15.57 -6.91 1.36
CA ILE A 315 -16.99 -7.08 1.02
C ILE A 315 -17.81 -6.55 2.18
N VAL A 316 -18.76 -5.70 1.85
CA VAL A 316 -19.73 -5.15 2.80
C VAL A 316 -21.04 -4.86 2.09
N ASP A 317 -22.16 -5.16 2.71
CA ASP A 317 -23.51 -4.97 2.16
C ASP A 317 -23.69 -5.59 0.75
N GLY A 318 -23.03 -6.74 0.51
CA GLY A 318 -23.07 -7.46 -0.77
C GLY A 318 -22.26 -6.82 -1.90
N LYS A 319 -21.54 -5.73 -1.65
CA LYS A 319 -20.65 -5.04 -2.60
C LYS A 319 -19.20 -5.40 -2.35
N LEU A 320 -18.44 -5.49 -3.43
CA LEU A 320 -16.99 -5.67 -3.37
C LEU A 320 -16.28 -4.33 -3.68
N PHE A 321 -15.41 -3.93 -2.76
CA PHE A 321 -14.51 -2.78 -2.90
C PHE A 321 -13.07 -3.28 -3.06
N VAL A 322 -12.38 -2.80 -4.07
CA VAL A 322 -11.01 -3.19 -4.42
C VAL A 322 -10.11 -1.96 -4.43
N ALA A 323 -9.17 -1.90 -3.49
CA ALA A 323 -8.12 -0.89 -3.50
C ALA A 323 -7.08 -1.24 -4.57
N GLU A 324 -7.03 -0.46 -5.63
CA GLU A 324 -6.09 -0.66 -6.73
C GLU A 324 -4.77 0.03 -6.42
N TYR A 325 -3.77 -0.75 -6.02
CA TYR A 325 -2.46 -0.24 -5.62
C TYR A 325 -1.84 0.68 -6.69
N ASN A 326 -1.69 0.21 -7.91
CA ASN A 326 -1.15 1.01 -9.01
C ASN A 326 -2.23 1.79 -9.78
N GLY A 327 -3.50 1.55 -9.52
CA GLY A 327 -4.61 2.29 -10.09
C GLY A 327 -4.91 3.60 -9.37
N ASN A 328 -4.45 3.72 -8.11
CA ASN A 328 -4.65 4.89 -7.27
C ASN A 328 -6.13 5.29 -7.11
N ARG A 329 -7.00 4.29 -7.03
CA ARG A 329 -8.45 4.42 -6.86
C ARG A 329 -9.01 3.21 -6.12
N ILE A 330 -10.30 3.23 -5.86
CA ILE A 330 -11.04 2.08 -5.35
C ILE A 330 -12.09 1.70 -6.39
N SER A 331 -11.96 0.53 -6.99
CA SER A 331 -12.97 -0.05 -7.88
C SER A 331 -14.08 -0.71 -7.08
N VAL A 332 -15.33 -0.53 -7.50
CA VAL A 332 -16.49 -1.05 -6.79
C VAL A 332 -17.36 -1.88 -7.72
N PHE A 333 -17.70 -3.08 -7.26
CA PHE A 333 -18.72 -3.94 -7.84
C PHE A 333 -19.95 -3.90 -6.94
N ASP A 334 -21.11 -3.55 -7.49
CA ASP A 334 -22.37 -3.48 -6.75
C ASP A 334 -22.88 -4.86 -6.33
N THR A 335 -22.34 -5.90 -6.95
CA THR A 335 -22.57 -7.30 -6.59
C THR A 335 -21.25 -8.06 -6.63
N ILE A 336 -21.11 -9.11 -5.81
CA ILE A 336 -19.91 -9.96 -5.82
C ILE A 336 -19.81 -10.65 -7.20
N PRO A 337 -18.70 -10.52 -7.93
CA PRO A 337 -18.51 -11.14 -9.24
C PRO A 337 -18.67 -12.66 -9.20
N THR A 338 -19.39 -13.18 -10.17
CA THR A 338 -19.63 -14.62 -10.35
C THR A 338 -19.04 -15.17 -11.63
N THR A 339 -18.57 -14.28 -12.51
CA THR A 339 -17.96 -14.64 -13.81
C THR A 339 -16.64 -13.90 -14.04
N PRO A 340 -15.71 -14.47 -14.82
CA PRO A 340 -14.37 -13.88 -15.05
C PRO A 340 -14.37 -12.57 -15.86
N ALA A 341 -15.48 -12.23 -16.51
CA ALA A 341 -15.55 -11.09 -17.43
C ALA A 341 -16.22 -9.84 -16.84
N GLU A 342 -16.60 -9.92 -15.57
CA GLU A 342 -17.26 -8.78 -14.90
C GLU A 342 -16.29 -7.61 -14.72
N LYS A 343 -16.83 -6.40 -14.82
CA LYS A 343 -16.08 -5.15 -14.65
C LYS A 343 -16.65 -4.37 -13.47
N PRO A 344 -15.84 -3.51 -12.82
CA PRO A 344 -16.37 -2.61 -11.80
C PRO A 344 -17.51 -1.75 -12.33
N ASP A 345 -18.53 -1.55 -11.51
CA ASP A 345 -19.67 -0.70 -11.86
C ASP A 345 -19.33 0.79 -11.73
N TRP A 346 -18.50 1.14 -10.75
CA TRP A 346 -18.05 2.51 -10.48
C TRP A 346 -16.75 2.53 -9.70
N ALA A 347 -16.21 3.73 -9.45
CA ALA A 347 -15.00 3.92 -8.66
C ALA A 347 -15.15 5.02 -7.62
N LEU A 348 -14.42 4.86 -6.49
CA LEU A 348 -14.18 5.93 -5.54
C LEU A 348 -12.88 6.64 -5.89
N LEU A 349 -12.88 7.96 -5.74
CA LEU A 349 -11.75 8.86 -5.95
C LEU A 349 -11.21 8.83 -7.38
N ALA A 350 -12.10 8.50 -8.32
CA ALA A 350 -11.94 8.60 -9.75
C ALA A 350 -13.29 8.96 -10.37
N ASN A 351 -13.32 9.59 -11.56
CA ASN A 351 -14.58 9.94 -12.23
C ASN A 351 -15.22 8.72 -12.86
N GLU A 352 -14.40 7.85 -13.44
CA GLU A 352 -14.80 6.62 -14.08
C GLU A 352 -13.93 5.45 -13.60
N PRO A 353 -14.41 4.19 -13.67
CA PRO A 353 -13.61 3.03 -13.28
C PRO A 353 -12.31 2.86 -14.06
N THR A 354 -12.21 3.46 -15.23
CA THR A 354 -11.03 3.42 -16.11
C THR A 354 -10.10 4.62 -15.98
N ASP A 355 -10.49 5.64 -15.21
CA ASP A 355 -9.65 6.81 -14.97
C ASP A 355 -8.36 6.44 -14.20
N TYR A 356 -7.30 7.13 -14.53
CA TYR A 356 -6.06 7.14 -13.75
C TYR A 356 -5.94 8.45 -12.99
N PRO A 357 -6.37 8.51 -11.71
CA PRO A 357 -6.45 9.76 -10.97
C PRO A 357 -5.14 10.53 -10.82
N LEU A 358 -3.99 9.83 -10.87
CA LEU A 358 -2.67 10.45 -10.82
C LEU A 358 -2.05 10.73 -12.19
N LEU A 359 -2.68 10.31 -13.29
CA LEU A 359 -2.09 10.52 -14.62
C LEU A 359 -2.17 11.96 -15.11
N ASP A 360 -3.19 12.69 -14.70
CA ASP A 360 -3.33 14.11 -15.00
C ASP A 360 -2.64 15.00 -13.96
N GLU A 361 -2.27 14.38 -12.84
CA GLU A 361 -1.62 15.00 -11.71
C GLU A 361 -0.21 14.42 -11.62
N PHE A 362 0.75 15.23 -11.78
CA PHE A 362 2.14 14.86 -11.84
C PHE A 362 2.68 14.44 -10.46
N ILE A 363 2.70 13.16 -10.20
CA ILE A 363 3.39 12.55 -9.04
C ILE A 363 4.45 11.60 -9.58
N ILE A 364 5.69 11.81 -9.18
CA ILE A 364 6.83 10.98 -9.56
C ILE A 364 7.22 10.15 -8.34
N GLN A 365 7.36 8.84 -8.56
CA GLN A 365 7.87 7.91 -7.56
C GLN A 365 9.14 7.25 -8.08
N ASN A 366 10.14 7.10 -7.21
CA ASN A 366 11.47 6.61 -7.54
C ASN A 366 11.97 7.23 -8.87
N PRO A 367 12.09 8.57 -8.94
CA PRO A 367 12.39 9.24 -10.18
C PRO A 367 13.83 8.96 -10.59
N ILE A 368 13.99 8.64 -11.87
CA ILE A 368 15.28 8.65 -12.55
C ILE A 368 15.29 9.83 -13.50
N ILE A 369 16.31 10.62 -13.45
CA ILE A 369 16.40 11.90 -14.16
C ILE A 369 17.59 11.91 -15.09
N ASP A 370 17.40 12.43 -16.29
CA ASP A 370 18.45 12.77 -17.22
C ASP A 370 18.09 13.99 -18.07
N SER A 371 19.09 14.62 -18.70
CA SER A 371 18.91 15.83 -19.48
C SER A 371 19.93 15.91 -20.62
N ASN A 372 19.49 16.39 -21.77
CA ASN A 372 20.39 16.72 -22.88
C ASN A 372 20.87 18.19 -22.85
N GLY A 373 20.71 18.89 -21.71
CA GLY A 373 21.11 20.29 -21.55
C GLY A 373 20.05 21.32 -21.96
N SER A 374 18.97 20.90 -22.60
CA SER A 374 17.85 21.78 -22.96
C SER A 374 16.49 21.21 -22.56
N MET A 375 16.37 19.90 -22.50
CA MET A 375 15.18 19.15 -22.15
C MET A 375 15.46 18.37 -20.86
N LEU A 376 14.42 18.19 -20.04
CA LEU A 376 14.47 17.33 -18.86
C LEU A 376 13.59 16.09 -19.10
N PHE A 377 14.10 14.95 -18.70
CA PHE A 377 13.44 13.65 -18.75
C PHE A 377 13.41 13.06 -17.36
N VAL A 378 12.24 12.64 -16.92
CA VAL A 378 12.07 12.03 -15.60
C VAL A 378 11.19 10.79 -15.75
N SER A 379 11.75 9.62 -15.47
CA SER A 379 10.99 8.38 -15.43
C SER A 379 10.50 8.09 -14.01
N SER A 380 9.42 7.34 -13.92
CA SER A 380 8.89 6.79 -12.68
C SER A 380 8.68 5.29 -12.86
N ASP A 381 9.30 4.49 -12.01
CA ASP A 381 9.20 3.04 -12.08
C ASP A 381 7.80 2.54 -11.68
N PHE A 382 7.21 3.11 -10.62
CA PHE A 382 5.88 2.71 -10.15
C PHE A 382 4.77 3.06 -11.14
N ASP A 383 4.78 4.26 -11.67
CA ASP A 383 3.76 4.70 -12.62
C ASP A 383 4.02 4.20 -14.04
N ARG A 384 5.18 3.59 -14.25
CA ARG A 384 5.65 3.17 -15.57
C ARG A 384 5.50 4.28 -16.59
N SER A 385 5.99 5.46 -16.23
CA SER A 385 5.86 6.68 -17.02
C SER A 385 7.20 7.35 -17.27
N LEU A 386 7.23 8.17 -18.32
CA LEU A 386 8.32 9.10 -18.63
C LEU A 386 7.71 10.48 -18.84
N SER A 387 8.07 11.41 -17.99
CA SER A 387 7.70 12.82 -18.09
C SER A 387 8.82 13.60 -18.77
N ILE A 388 8.45 14.43 -19.76
CA ILE A 388 9.39 15.19 -20.59
C ILE A 388 9.02 16.66 -20.58
N TRP A 389 9.97 17.49 -20.17
CA TRP A 389 9.94 18.95 -20.35
C TRP A 389 10.79 19.30 -21.56
N LYS A 390 10.20 19.95 -22.58
CA LYS A 390 10.90 20.37 -23.79
C LYS A 390 11.89 21.51 -23.57
N GLN A 391 11.77 22.16 -22.42
CA GLN A 391 12.72 23.15 -21.90
C GLN A 391 12.94 22.85 -20.43
N LEU A 392 14.12 23.17 -19.92
CA LEU A 392 14.38 23.02 -18.49
C LEU A 392 13.36 23.85 -17.70
N PRO A 393 12.71 23.26 -16.68
CA PRO A 393 11.72 23.97 -15.89
C PRO A 393 12.31 25.21 -15.20
N GLY A 394 11.64 26.35 -15.33
CA GLY A 394 12.04 27.61 -14.72
C GLY A 394 11.23 28.01 -13.49
N SER A 395 10.33 27.15 -13.02
CA SER A 395 9.48 27.44 -11.84
C SER A 395 9.00 26.15 -11.18
N SER A 396 8.79 26.21 -9.87
CA SER A 396 8.19 25.11 -9.11
C SER A 396 6.80 24.79 -9.65
N GLY A 397 6.46 23.50 -9.65
CA GLY A 397 5.18 23.00 -10.17
C GLY A 397 5.04 23.03 -11.68
N ALA A 398 6.12 23.32 -12.44
CA ALA A 398 6.10 23.26 -13.90
C ALA A 398 5.72 21.85 -14.36
N LYS A 399 4.64 21.74 -15.12
CA LYS A 399 4.14 20.44 -15.63
C LYS A 399 4.97 19.99 -16.84
N PRO A 400 5.14 18.68 -17.04
CA PRO A 400 5.78 18.17 -18.24
C PRO A 400 4.95 18.48 -19.51
N ASP A 401 5.65 18.70 -20.60
CA ASP A 401 5.00 18.91 -21.92
C ASP A 401 4.46 17.60 -22.50
N ILE A 402 5.12 16.49 -22.17
CA ILE A 402 4.75 15.17 -22.67
C ILE A 402 4.84 14.19 -21.50
N VAL A 403 3.86 13.32 -21.37
CA VAL A 403 3.90 12.17 -20.49
C VAL A 403 3.67 10.91 -21.32
N MET A 404 4.69 10.07 -21.42
CA MET A 404 4.59 8.74 -22.01
C MET A 404 4.26 7.74 -20.92
N ARG A 405 3.34 6.83 -21.18
CA ARG A 405 2.77 5.93 -20.17
C ARG A 405 2.70 4.51 -20.68
N ARG A 406 2.46 3.57 -19.75
CA ARG A 406 2.22 2.17 -20.06
C ARG A 406 3.43 1.46 -20.66
N PHE A 407 4.60 1.72 -20.12
CA PHE A 407 5.74 0.85 -20.42
C PHE A 407 5.44 -0.55 -19.87
N ASP A 408 5.74 -1.57 -20.64
CA ASP A 408 5.52 -2.97 -20.22
C ASP A 408 6.36 -3.32 -18.99
N GLN A 409 7.50 -2.67 -18.83
CA GLN A 409 8.41 -2.81 -17.70
C GLN A 409 8.60 -1.47 -16.98
N ALA A 410 8.86 -1.55 -15.66
CA ALA A 410 9.22 -0.38 -14.89
C ALA A 410 10.56 0.21 -15.41
N PRO A 411 10.65 1.51 -15.69
CA PRO A 411 11.91 2.13 -16.09
C PRO A 411 12.81 2.31 -14.88
N TRP A 412 13.85 1.49 -14.79
CA TRP A 412 14.82 1.48 -13.67
C TRP A 412 16.08 2.27 -13.92
N ASP A 413 16.33 2.64 -15.16
CA ASP A 413 17.44 3.52 -15.53
C ASP A 413 17.15 4.22 -16.85
N MET A 414 17.80 5.35 -17.07
CA MET A 414 17.61 6.16 -18.25
C MET A 414 18.88 6.88 -18.65
N VAL A 415 19.13 6.93 -19.95
CA VAL A 415 20.19 7.76 -20.54
C VAL A 415 19.63 8.51 -21.73
N VAL A 416 19.95 9.80 -21.81
CA VAL A 416 19.59 10.65 -22.96
C VAL A 416 20.83 10.98 -23.74
N GLU A 417 20.83 10.64 -25.04
CA GLU A 417 21.91 10.97 -25.98
C GLU A 417 21.34 11.74 -27.18
N GLY A 418 21.60 13.02 -27.23
CA GLY A 418 21.10 13.90 -28.28
C GLY A 418 19.55 13.99 -28.28
N LYS A 419 18.89 13.28 -29.18
CA LYS A 419 17.42 13.21 -29.30
C LYS A 419 16.87 11.83 -28.94
N GLU A 420 17.71 10.92 -28.56
CA GLU A 420 17.34 9.54 -28.25
C GLU A 420 17.29 9.35 -26.73
N VAL A 421 16.31 8.61 -26.29
CA VAL A 421 16.13 8.25 -24.87
C VAL A 421 16.16 6.74 -24.77
N TYR A 422 17.08 6.22 -23.98
CA TYR A 422 17.23 4.80 -23.70
C TYR A 422 16.70 4.53 -22.29
N LEU A 423 15.72 3.66 -22.18
CA LEU A 423 15.15 3.23 -20.91
C LEU A 423 15.53 1.77 -20.65
N ALA A 424 16.15 1.52 -19.51
CA ALA A 424 16.34 0.16 -19.01
C ALA A 424 15.15 -0.25 -18.17
N GLY A 425 14.44 -1.30 -18.58
CA GLY A 425 13.32 -1.86 -17.83
C GLY A 425 13.78 -2.87 -16.78
N GLY A 426 13.23 -2.82 -15.58
CA GLY A 426 13.34 -3.84 -14.55
C GLY A 426 12.09 -4.75 -14.55
N ASN A 427 12.25 -6.00 -14.08
CA ASN A 427 11.14 -6.98 -13.99
C ASN A 427 10.25 -6.67 -12.80
#